data_7cd1a4958f5e7f3802de5c973835e60f
#
_entry.id   7cd1a4958f5e7f3802de5c973835e60f
#
_cell.length_a   1.000
_cell.length_b   1.000
_cell.length_c   1.000
_cell.angle_alpha   90.00
_cell.angle_beta   90.00
_cell.angle_gamma   90.00
#
_symmetry.space_group_name_H-M   'P 1'
#
loop_
_entity.id
_entity.type
_entity.pdbx_description
1 polymer ?
#
loop_
_entity_poly.entity_id
_entity_poly.type
_entity_poly.pdbx_seq_one_letter_code
_entity_poly.pdbx_strand_id
1 'polypeptide(L)'
;MLKRGCMLGLVFLILLLVSAPWATSQPEGTIPAYNAGPPPKGTKLPPILSRDQLWGENAENPYQTHAYELAAKIQAVIYQQPCYCYCDRMGHNSLHSCFENAHGARCDICLKELYYSYAEHKKGKTAAQIRKAIIAGEWRTVDLTTASAVN
;
A
#
# COMPACT_ATOMS: atom_id res chain seq x y z
N MET A 1 58.76 -50.16 -28.92
CA MET A 1 58.88 -48.91 -28.14
C MET A 1 57.52 -48.28 -28.03
N LEU A 2 56.99 -48.25 -26.81
CA LEU A 2 55.62 -47.93 -26.49
C LEU A 2 55.48 -46.38 -26.29
N LYS A 3 54.62 -45.71 -27.04
CA LYS A 3 54.25 -44.29 -26.77
C LYS A 3 52.87 -44.25 -26.14
N ARG A 4 52.84 -43.97 -24.86
CA ARG A 4 51.62 -43.71 -24.08
C ARG A 4 51.08 -42.33 -24.42
N GLY A 5 49.91 -42.28 -25.08
CA GLY A 5 49.13 -41.07 -25.24
C GLY A 5 48.30 -40.81 -24.00
N CYS A 6 48.54 -39.67 -23.33
CA CYS A 6 47.76 -39.21 -22.21
C CYS A 6 46.50 -38.51 -22.74
N MET A 7 45.33 -39.12 -22.54
CA MET A 7 44.03 -38.51 -22.84
C MET A 7 43.61 -37.64 -21.61
N LEU A 8 43.79 -36.35 -21.74
CA LEU A 8 43.22 -35.39 -20.78
C LEU A 8 41.71 -35.19 -21.12
N GLY A 9 40.91 -35.86 -20.32
CA GLY A 9 39.45 -35.64 -20.35
C GLY A 9 39.09 -34.28 -19.71
N LEU A 10 38.66 -33.36 -20.54
CA LEU A 10 38.11 -32.06 -20.13
C LEU A 10 36.67 -32.24 -19.66
N VAL A 11 36.49 -32.31 -18.32
CA VAL A 11 35.15 -32.31 -17.74
C VAL A 11 34.62 -30.89 -17.76
N PHE A 12 33.73 -30.58 -18.70
CA PHE A 12 32.94 -29.35 -18.70
C PHE A 12 31.85 -29.45 -17.65
N LEU A 13 32.08 -28.85 -16.49
CA LEU A 13 31.08 -28.69 -15.46
C LEU A 13 30.14 -27.53 -15.87
N ILE A 14 29.03 -27.87 -16.52
CA ILE A 14 27.99 -26.87 -16.84
C ILE A 14 27.24 -26.58 -15.53
N LEU A 15 27.56 -25.44 -14.90
CA LEU A 15 26.77 -24.85 -13.83
C LEU A 15 25.47 -24.30 -14.45
N LEU A 16 24.40 -25.09 -14.40
CA LEU A 16 23.03 -24.60 -14.64
C LEU A 16 22.66 -23.68 -13.47
N LEU A 17 22.82 -22.38 -13.67
CA LEU A 17 22.20 -21.35 -12.82
C LEU A 17 20.70 -21.42 -13.02
N VAL A 18 20.03 -22.21 -12.18
CA VAL A 18 18.58 -22.22 -12.06
C VAL A 18 18.20 -20.88 -11.42
N SER A 19 17.92 -19.87 -12.23
CA SER A 19 17.24 -18.65 -11.77
C SER A 19 15.81 -19.04 -11.39
N ALA A 20 15.61 -19.33 -10.12
CA ALA A 20 14.27 -19.52 -9.58
C ALA A 20 13.48 -18.23 -9.83
N PRO A 21 12.33 -18.27 -10.51
CA PRO A 21 11.46 -17.11 -10.57
C PRO A 21 11.02 -16.83 -9.13
N TRP A 22 11.27 -15.63 -8.67
CA TRP A 22 10.70 -15.13 -7.42
C TRP A 22 9.19 -15.11 -7.63
N ALA A 23 8.54 -16.16 -7.19
CA ALA A 23 7.09 -16.23 -7.14
C ALA A 23 6.66 -15.18 -6.09
N THR A 24 6.34 -13.99 -6.56
CA THR A 24 5.55 -13.03 -5.79
C THR A 24 4.18 -13.67 -5.62
N SER A 25 3.98 -14.35 -4.50
CA SER A 25 2.66 -14.82 -4.08
C SER A 25 1.77 -13.60 -3.94
N GLN A 26 0.95 -13.36 -4.96
CA GLN A 26 -0.14 -12.39 -4.85
C GLN A 26 -1.08 -12.92 -3.76
N PRO A 27 -1.52 -12.10 -2.81
CA PRO A 27 -2.52 -12.54 -1.86
C PRO A 27 -3.76 -12.96 -2.65
N GLU A 28 -4.17 -14.24 -2.48
CA GLU A 28 -5.39 -14.78 -3.06
C GLU A 28 -6.59 -14.04 -2.43
N GLY A 29 -7.05 -12.99 -3.09
CA GLY A 29 -8.20 -12.20 -2.65
C GLY A 29 -8.60 -11.23 -3.74
N THR A 30 -9.89 -10.98 -3.85
CA THR A 30 -10.44 -9.94 -4.73
C THR A 30 -9.87 -8.59 -4.32
N ILE A 31 -9.34 -7.81 -5.26
CA ILE A 31 -8.89 -6.44 -4.98
C ILE A 31 -10.14 -5.62 -4.60
N PRO A 32 -10.16 -4.96 -3.43
CA PRO A 32 -11.27 -4.10 -3.03
C PRO A 32 -11.52 -2.96 -4.03
N ALA A 33 -12.68 -2.33 -3.98
CA ALA A 33 -13.03 -1.21 -4.85
C ALA A 33 -12.03 -0.06 -4.77
N TYR A 34 -11.71 0.52 -5.91
CA TYR A 34 -10.88 1.73 -6.06
C TYR A 34 -11.21 2.45 -7.37
N ASN A 35 -10.81 3.70 -7.48
CA ASN A 35 -10.93 4.45 -8.73
C ASN A 35 -9.63 4.35 -9.54
N ALA A 36 -9.71 3.93 -10.80
CA ALA A 36 -8.54 3.67 -11.64
C ALA A 36 -7.73 4.94 -11.96
N GLY A 37 -8.39 6.10 -11.99
CA GLY A 37 -7.80 7.41 -12.29
C GLY A 37 -8.11 8.47 -11.24
N PRO A 38 -7.56 9.67 -11.39
CA PRO A 38 -7.82 10.79 -10.49
C PRO A 38 -9.30 11.22 -10.57
N PRO A 39 -9.79 11.97 -9.57
CA PRO A 39 -11.12 12.56 -9.64
C PRO A 39 -11.29 13.36 -10.95
N PRO A 40 -12.45 13.28 -11.60
CA PRO A 40 -12.70 14.09 -12.79
C PRO A 40 -12.45 15.58 -12.53
N LYS A 41 -11.94 16.29 -13.53
CA LYS A 41 -11.63 17.72 -13.39
C LYS A 41 -12.87 18.50 -12.95
N GLY A 42 -12.74 19.29 -11.90
CA GLY A 42 -13.83 20.08 -11.33
C GLY A 42 -14.74 19.32 -10.35
N THR A 43 -14.54 18.02 -10.16
CA THR A 43 -15.25 17.26 -9.13
C THR A 43 -14.71 17.60 -7.75
N LYS A 44 -15.61 18.03 -6.86
CA LYS A 44 -15.30 18.20 -5.44
C LYS A 44 -15.54 16.87 -4.75
N LEU A 45 -14.48 16.27 -4.20
CA LEU A 45 -14.60 15.07 -3.37
C LEU A 45 -15.36 15.38 -2.08
N PRO A 46 -16.05 14.40 -1.48
CA PRO A 46 -16.56 14.53 -0.13
C PRO A 46 -15.44 14.97 0.82
N PRO A 47 -15.71 15.83 1.80
CA PRO A 47 -14.68 16.31 2.71
C PRO A 47 -14.17 15.16 3.60
N ILE A 48 -12.87 15.14 3.84
CA ILE A 48 -12.29 14.34 4.93
C ILE A 48 -12.76 14.93 6.25
N LEU A 49 -13.17 14.07 7.19
CA LEU A 49 -13.57 14.49 8.52
C LEU A 49 -12.40 15.24 9.19
N SER A 50 -12.66 16.39 9.80
CA SER A 50 -11.61 17.17 10.44
C SER A 50 -11.18 16.55 11.78
N ARG A 51 -9.96 16.82 12.18
CA ARG A 51 -9.35 16.30 13.42
C ARG A 51 -10.21 16.57 14.66
N ASP A 52 -10.75 17.77 14.78
CA ASP A 52 -11.57 18.22 15.91
C ASP A 52 -12.96 17.56 15.97
N GLN A 53 -13.37 16.87 14.92
CA GLN A 53 -14.57 16.05 14.89
C GLN A 53 -14.32 14.61 15.37
N LEU A 54 -13.07 14.25 15.63
CA LEU A 54 -12.71 12.94 16.19
C LEU A 54 -12.58 13.04 17.71
N TRP A 55 -13.28 12.17 18.43
CA TRP A 55 -13.29 12.11 19.88
C TRP A 55 -13.50 10.70 20.41
N GLY A 56 -13.25 10.47 21.70
CA GLY A 56 -13.35 9.15 22.31
C GLY A 56 -12.42 8.15 21.64
N GLU A 57 -12.91 6.95 21.38
CA GLU A 57 -12.15 5.85 20.75
C GLU A 57 -11.54 6.19 19.38
N ASN A 58 -12.02 7.24 18.72
CA ASN A 58 -11.49 7.69 17.43
C ASN A 58 -10.28 8.62 17.58
N ALA A 59 -9.90 8.99 18.79
CA ALA A 59 -8.82 9.94 19.09
C ALA A 59 -7.98 9.51 20.30
N GLU A 60 -8.01 8.25 20.71
CA GLU A 60 -7.22 7.72 21.82
C GLU A 60 -5.72 7.77 21.56
N ASN A 61 -5.34 7.55 20.30
CA ASN A 61 -3.95 7.54 19.90
C ASN A 61 -3.64 8.69 18.92
N PRO A 62 -2.47 9.35 19.05
CA PRO A 62 -2.09 10.45 18.19
C PRO A 62 -2.13 10.13 16.68
N TYR A 63 -1.81 8.90 16.32
CA TYR A 63 -1.80 8.48 14.92
C TYR A 63 -3.21 8.48 14.29
N GLN A 64 -4.26 8.32 15.07
CA GLN A 64 -5.64 8.33 14.56
C GLN A 64 -6.00 9.71 14.00
N THR A 65 -5.91 10.74 14.81
CA THR A 65 -6.23 12.12 14.39
C THR A 65 -5.26 12.66 13.36
N HIS A 66 -3.97 12.34 13.47
CA HIS A 66 -2.95 12.72 12.52
C HIS A 66 -3.20 12.10 11.14
N ALA A 67 -3.70 10.85 11.07
CA ALA A 67 -4.05 10.21 9.81
C ALA A 67 -5.08 11.04 9.01
N TYR A 68 -6.07 11.63 9.66
CA TYR A 68 -7.07 12.47 8.99
C TYR A 68 -6.48 13.77 8.45
N GLU A 69 -5.52 14.36 9.17
CA GLU A 69 -4.78 15.53 8.67
C GLU A 69 -3.98 15.18 7.40
N LEU A 70 -3.38 13.99 7.36
CA LEU A 70 -2.65 13.52 6.19
C LEU A 70 -3.60 13.14 5.04
N ALA A 71 -4.73 12.49 5.34
CA ALA A 71 -5.76 12.16 4.34
C ALA A 71 -6.25 13.42 3.61
N ALA A 72 -6.49 14.51 4.35
CA ALA A 72 -6.91 15.79 3.78
C ALA A 72 -5.87 16.37 2.80
N LYS A 73 -4.57 16.10 3.01
CA LYS A 73 -3.48 16.58 2.12
C LYS A 73 -3.37 15.79 0.81
N ILE A 74 -3.80 14.53 0.80
CA ILE A 74 -3.61 13.61 -0.34
C ILE A 74 -4.90 12.99 -0.87
N GLN A 75 -6.03 13.69 -0.76
CA GLN A 75 -7.36 13.19 -1.13
C GLN A 75 -7.39 12.52 -2.51
N ALA A 76 -6.83 13.16 -3.54
CA ALA A 76 -6.81 12.63 -4.90
C ALA A 76 -5.96 11.35 -5.03
N VAL A 77 -4.99 11.13 -4.15
CA VAL A 77 -4.18 9.91 -4.11
C VAL A 77 -4.99 8.77 -3.51
N ILE A 78 -5.55 8.97 -2.31
CA ILE A 78 -6.31 7.92 -1.60
C ILE A 78 -7.66 7.60 -2.27
N TYR A 79 -8.21 8.52 -3.06
CA TYR A 79 -9.33 8.27 -3.96
C TYR A 79 -9.05 7.11 -4.94
N GLN A 80 -7.80 6.91 -5.30
CA GLN A 80 -7.35 5.91 -6.25
C GLN A 80 -6.83 4.63 -5.58
N GLN A 81 -6.92 4.49 -4.26
CA GLN A 81 -6.40 3.32 -3.55
C GLN A 81 -7.53 2.39 -3.11
N PRO A 82 -7.34 1.06 -3.22
CA PRO A 82 -8.22 0.10 -2.56
C PRO A 82 -8.05 0.18 -1.04
N CYS A 83 -9.02 -0.30 -0.28
CA CYS A 83 -8.89 -0.51 1.16
C CYS A 83 -9.13 -1.96 1.52
N TYR A 84 -8.10 -2.64 1.99
CA TYR A 84 -8.10 -4.07 2.29
C TYR A 84 -8.83 -4.43 3.60
N CYS A 85 -9.53 -3.48 4.22
CA CYS A 85 -10.56 -3.80 5.22
C CYS A 85 -11.90 -4.23 4.58
N TYR A 86 -11.97 -4.19 3.24
CA TYR A 86 -13.15 -4.58 2.45
C TYR A 86 -14.41 -3.77 2.79
N CYS A 87 -14.26 -2.50 3.12
CA CYS A 87 -15.38 -1.57 3.36
C CYS A 87 -16.20 -1.27 2.08
N ASP A 88 -15.74 -1.70 0.92
CA ASP A 88 -16.52 -1.68 -0.32
C ASP A 88 -17.84 -2.44 -0.20
N ARG A 89 -17.90 -3.48 0.63
CA ARG A 89 -19.13 -4.19 0.99
C ARG A 89 -20.13 -3.32 1.75
N MET A 90 -19.69 -2.19 2.29
CA MET A 90 -20.52 -1.18 2.97
C MET A 90 -20.71 0.07 2.12
N GLY A 91 -20.32 0.03 0.83
CA GLY A 91 -20.49 1.12 -0.13
C GLY A 91 -19.30 2.07 -0.25
N HIS A 92 -18.15 1.78 0.35
CA HIS A 92 -16.95 2.57 0.14
C HIS A 92 -16.36 2.31 -1.26
N ASN A 93 -16.01 3.37 -1.97
CA ASN A 93 -15.50 3.27 -3.34
C ASN A 93 -13.96 3.28 -3.42
N SER A 94 -13.30 3.60 -2.31
CA SER A 94 -11.83 3.68 -2.19
C SER A 94 -11.43 3.93 -0.74
N LEU A 95 -10.14 3.95 -0.47
CA LEU A 95 -9.57 4.34 0.82
C LEU A 95 -10.04 5.75 1.27
N HIS A 96 -10.30 6.68 0.34
CA HIS A 96 -10.83 8.01 0.65
C HIS A 96 -12.10 7.93 1.48
N SER A 97 -13.05 7.06 1.11
CA SER A 97 -14.33 6.94 1.79
C SER A 97 -14.22 6.53 3.26
N CYS A 98 -13.11 5.87 3.64
CA CYS A 98 -12.86 5.51 5.04
C CYS A 98 -12.62 6.74 5.93
N PHE A 99 -12.20 7.86 5.36
CA PHE A 99 -11.87 9.10 6.07
C PHE A 99 -12.95 10.20 5.96
N GLU A 100 -14.04 9.93 5.24
CA GLU A 100 -15.21 10.81 5.18
C GLU A 100 -16.01 10.80 6.49
N ASN A 101 -15.76 9.83 7.35
CA ASN A 101 -16.37 9.66 8.67
C ASN A 101 -15.36 9.06 9.67
N ALA A 102 -15.74 8.84 10.92
CA ALA A 102 -14.83 8.37 11.98
C ALA A 102 -14.42 6.88 11.83
N HIS A 103 -14.98 6.13 10.87
CA HIS A 103 -14.71 4.70 10.70
C HIS A 103 -13.21 4.40 10.52
N GLY A 104 -12.52 5.17 9.69
CA GLY A 104 -11.09 4.97 9.42
C GLY A 104 -10.20 5.07 10.67
N ALA A 105 -10.61 5.85 11.68
CA ALA A 105 -9.82 6.06 12.89
C ALA A 105 -9.65 4.79 13.74
N ARG A 106 -10.60 3.86 13.66
CA ARG A 106 -10.59 2.59 14.42
C ARG A 106 -10.20 1.37 13.58
N CYS A 107 -9.74 1.59 12.37
CA CYS A 107 -9.36 0.52 11.46
C CYS A 107 -7.87 0.59 11.16
N ASP A 108 -7.09 -0.29 11.78
CA ASP A 108 -5.64 -0.35 11.57
C ASP A 108 -5.25 -0.53 10.10
N ILE A 109 -6.06 -1.25 9.33
CA ILE A 109 -5.82 -1.43 7.90
C ILE A 109 -5.93 -0.09 7.18
N CYS A 110 -7.03 0.65 7.38
CA CYS A 110 -7.22 1.97 6.77
C CYS A 110 -6.09 2.93 7.15
N LEU A 111 -5.70 2.94 8.43
CA LEU A 111 -4.62 3.79 8.94
C LEU A 111 -3.27 3.44 8.31
N LYS A 112 -2.90 2.16 8.28
CA LYS A 112 -1.65 1.70 7.67
C LYS A 112 -1.58 2.00 6.18
N GLU A 113 -2.66 1.77 5.44
CA GLU A 113 -2.75 2.08 4.02
C GLU A 113 -2.62 3.59 3.75
N LEU A 114 -3.22 4.43 4.61
CA LEU A 114 -3.07 5.87 4.51
C LEU A 114 -1.63 6.31 4.75
N TYR A 115 -1.02 5.90 5.87
CA TYR A 115 0.36 6.28 6.19
C TYR A 115 1.35 5.81 5.11
N TYR A 116 1.16 4.59 4.61
CA TYR A 116 1.91 4.09 3.47
C TYR A 116 1.74 4.98 2.24
N SER A 117 0.48 5.28 1.88
CA SER A 117 0.16 6.13 0.73
C SER A 117 0.79 7.51 0.84
N TYR A 118 0.73 8.11 2.01
CA TYR A 118 1.33 9.42 2.26
C TYR A 118 2.86 9.38 2.14
N ALA A 119 3.51 8.43 2.79
CA ALA A 119 4.96 8.29 2.75
C ALA A 119 5.48 8.08 1.32
N GLU A 120 4.82 7.24 0.53
CA GLU A 120 5.20 6.97 -0.84
C GLU A 120 4.90 8.15 -1.78
N HIS A 121 3.81 8.87 -1.53
CA HIS A 121 3.50 10.12 -2.25
C HIS A 121 4.55 11.20 -2.00
N LYS A 122 5.01 11.37 -0.76
CA LYS A 122 6.11 12.29 -0.40
C LYS A 122 7.43 11.93 -1.11
N LYS A 123 7.65 10.66 -1.44
CA LYS A 123 8.80 10.21 -2.26
C LYS A 123 8.59 10.43 -3.76
N GLY A 124 7.48 11.06 -4.17
CA GLY A 124 7.18 11.37 -5.57
C GLY A 124 6.52 10.23 -6.35
N LYS A 125 6.08 9.14 -5.71
CA LYS A 125 5.37 8.08 -6.40
C LYS A 125 3.97 8.53 -6.84
N THR A 126 3.57 8.10 -8.02
CA THR A 126 2.22 8.32 -8.55
C THR A 126 1.19 7.46 -7.82
N ALA A 127 -0.09 7.87 -7.83
CA ALA A 127 -1.17 7.08 -7.22
C ALA A 127 -1.24 5.65 -7.77
N ALA A 128 -0.95 5.45 -9.07
CA ALA A 128 -0.92 4.13 -9.68
C ALA A 128 0.24 3.25 -9.16
N GLN A 129 1.42 3.83 -8.93
CA GLN A 129 2.56 3.12 -8.33
C GLN A 129 2.29 2.74 -6.88
N ILE A 130 1.68 3.67 -6.11
CA ILE A 130 1.26 3.43 -4.73
C ILE A 130 0.21 2.30 -4.68
N ARG A 131 -0.79 2.34 -5.55
CA ARG A 131 -1.81 1.28 -5.64
C ARG A 131 -1.21 -0.09 -5.92
N LYS A 132 -0.24 -0.19 -6.83
CA LYS A 132 0.46 -1.45 -7.09
C LYS A 132 1.12 -2.01 -5.83
N ALA A 133 1.76 -1.16 -5.05
CA ALA A 133 2.41 -1.55 -3.80
C ALA A 133 1.40 -1.92 -2.69
N ILE A 134 0.27 -1.20 -2.61
CA ILE A 134 -0.83 -1.56 -1.69
C ILE A 134 -1.40 -2.94 -2.04
N ILE A 135 -1.63 -3.22 -3.32
CA ILE A 135 -2.08 -4.53 -3.80
C ILE A 135 -1.07 -5.63 -3.45
N ALA A 136 0.23 -5.33 -3.53
CA ALA A 136 1.29 -6.24 -3.09
C ALA A 136 1.39 -6.40 -1.56
N GLY A 137 0.64 -5.60 -0.78
CA GLY A 137 0.59 -5.71 0.68
C GLY A 137 1.72 -5.00 1.42
N GLU A 138 2.48 -4.12 0.76
CA GLU A 138 3.62 -3.40 1.37
C GLU A 138 3.21 -2.53 2.57
N TRP A 139 1.97 -2.02 2.59
CA TRP A 139 1.42 -1.25 3.71
C TRP A 139 1.39 -2.01 5.05
N ARG A 140 1.45 -3.34 5.04
CA ARG A 140 1.42 -4.17 6.26
C ARG A 140 2.62 -3.94 7.17
N THR A 141 3.71 -3.42 6.62
CA THR A 141 4.94 -3.11 7.37
C THR A 141 4.87 -1.82 8.17
N VAL A 142 3.81 -1.00 8.01
CA VAL A 142 3.64 0.25 8.74
C VAL A 142 3.41 -0.04 10.22
N ASP A 143 4.22 0.57 11.07
CA ASP A 143 4.04 0.57 12.52
C ASP A 143 3.29 1.84 12.94
N LEU A 144 2.05 1.67 13.40
CA LEU A 144 1.19 2.79 13.80
C LEU A 144 1.72 3.53 15.04
N THR A 145 2.47 2.85 15.91
CA THR A 145 2.99 3.48 17.14
C THR A 145 4.00 4.59 16.83
N THR A 146 4.68 4.51 15.70
CA THR A 146 5.64 5.50 15.23
C THR A 146 5.12 6.37 14.08
N ALA A 147 3.97 6.02 13.53
CA ALA A 147 3.45 6.63 12.30
C ALA A 147 3.13 8.13 12.44
N SER A 148 2.75 8.61 13.64
CA SER A 148 2.48 10.03 13.88
C SER A 148 3.72 10.94 13.80
N ALA A 149 4.93 10.36 13.70
CA ALA A 149 6.16 11.14 13.47
C ALA A 149 6.38 11.48 11.97
N VAL A 150 5.55 10.95 11.07
CA VAL A 150 5.63 11.22 9.63
C VAL A 150 5.03 12.60 9.35
N ASN A 151 5.82 13.55 8.80
CA ASN A 151 5.44 14.92 8.43
C ASN A 151 5.43 15.14 6.93
#